data_00565e45b32bcf859c584ec9215b198d
#
_entry.id   00565e45b32bcf859c584ec9215b198d
#
_cell.length_a   1.000
_cell.length_b   1.000
_cell.length_c   1.000
_cell.angle_alpha   90.00
_cell.angle_beta   90.00
_cell.angle_gamma   90.00
#
_symmetry.space_group_name_H-M   'P 1'
#
loop_
_entity.id
_entity.type
_entity.pdbx_description
1 polymer ?
#
loop_
_entity_poly.entity_id
_entity_poly.type
_entity_poly.pdbx_seq_one_letter_code
_entity_poly.pdbx_strand_id
1 'polypeptide(L)'
;DSSESRGLGDVYKRQTIRENIVDPALYQDEPSVFVVGMMSSLLAAGAWLLISTTFGLPVSTTHTIIGAIAGFSIFYIGWASVSWGYIVGVTFSWLITPVIAALLSGLLYFSAKRFVLNAKDPIQAGRQYIPIYAGMVGFSIAAITLNKGLKNTDIPTLITTSIGGYDLIVTIFGLAFAVALICYAISRILLSHYVSKSDNPNIEGKFAVLMIFTACSIAFAHGSNDVANAVAVSYTHLTLPTKPFV
;
A
#
# COMPACT_ATOMS: atom_id res chain seq x y z
N ASP A 1 -19.28 23.62 -17.78
CA ASP A 1 -17.83 23.99 -17.58
C ASP A 1 -17.24 23.56 -16.26
N SER A 2 -18.06 23.20 -15.24
CA SER A 2 -17.55 22.72 -13.95
C SER A 2 -17.28 21.20 -13.90
N SER A 3 -17.80 20.43 -14.84
CA SER A 3 -17.60 18.98 -14.92
C SER A 3 -16.31 18.57 -15.63
N GLU A 4 -15.88 19.36 -16.62
CA GLU A 4 -14.61 19.13 -17.34
C GLU A 4 -13.39 19.44 -16.47
N SER A 5 -13.48 20.48 -15.64
CA SER A 5 -12.39 20.84 -14.73
C SER A 5 -12.16 19.82 -13.59
N ARG A 6 -13.23 19.08 -13.18
CA ARG A 6 -13.11 17.99 -12.18
C ARG A 6 -12.47 16.74 -12.76
N GLY A 7 -12.79 16.36 -14.00
CA GLY A 7 -12.18 15.21 -14.67
C GLY A 7 -10.67 15.42 -14.91
N LEU A 8 -10.24 16.62 -15.29
CA LEU A 8 -8.85 16.99 -15.46
C LEU A 8 -8.08 16.97 -14.12
N GLY A 9 -8.70 17.41 -13.03
CA GLY A 9 -8.08 17.40 -11.70
C GLY A 9 -7.82 16.00 -11.15
N ASP A 10 -8.68 15.02 -11.46
CA ASP A 10 -8.52 13.63 -11.02
C ASP A 10 -7.48 12.86 -11.85
N VAL A 11 -7.39 13.14 -13.14
CA VAL A 11 -6.30 12.63 -14.00
C VAL A 11 -4.96 13.18 -13.52
N TYR A 12 -4.89 14.43 -13.11
CA TYR A 12 -3.68 15.07 -12.57
C TYR A 12 -3.20 14.44 -11.24
N LYS A 13 -4.10 14.05 -10.35
CA LYS A 13 -3.74 13.44 -9.06
C LYS A 13 -3.21 12.01 -9.14
N ARG A 14 -3.55 11.27 -10.19
CA ARG A 14 -3.04 9.89 -10.40
C ARG A 14 -1.64 9.86 -11.04
N GLN A 15 -1.16 10.98 -11.51
CA GLN A 15 0.14 11.16 -12.15
C GLN A 15 1.29 11.37 -11.16
N THR A 16 1.01 11.38 -9.85
CA THR A 16 1.93 11.85 -8.80
C THR A 16 3.30 11.13 -8.76
N ILE A 17 3.39 9.86 -9.11
CA ILE A 17 4.69 9.15 -9.14
C ILE A 17 5.51 9.60 -10.35
N ARG A 18 4.89 9.83 -11.46
CA ARG A 18 5.51 10.17 -12.73
C ARG A 18 6.01 11.62 -12.77
N GLU A 19 5.16 12.55 -12.35
CA GLU A 19 5.44 14.00 -12.39
C GLU A 19 6.46 14.45 -11.36
N ASN A 20 6.63 13.66 -10.27
CA ASN A 20 7.61 13.98 -9.23
C ASN A 20 9.02 13.48 -9.56
N ILE A 21 9.19 12.48 -10.45
CA ILE A 21 10.50 11.96 -10.83
C ILE A 21 11.06 12.72 -12.02
N VAL A 22 10.23 12.94 -13.03
CA VAL A 22 10.57 13.58 -14.30
C VAL A 22 9.44 14.50 -14.69
N ASP A 23 9.76 15.73 -15.06
CA ASP A 23 8.78 16.70 -15.53
C ASP A 23 8.32 16.36 -16.96
N PRO A 24 7.02 16.03 -17.19
CA PRO A 24 6.48 15.79 -18.52
C PRO A 24 6.59 17.00 -19.46
N ALA A 25 6.70 18.19 -18.90
CA ALA A 25 6.85 19.42 -19.68
C ALA A 25 8.14 19.44 -20.52
N LEU A 26 9.17 18.69 -20.09
CA LEU A 26 10.42 18.53 -20.82
C LEU A 26 10.27 17.76 -22.14
N TYR A 27 9.11 17.11 -22.36
CA TYR A 27 8.83 16.26 -23.52
C TYR A 27 7.67 16.80 -24.37
N GLN A 28 7.26 18.08 -24.19
CA GLN A 28 6.12 18.65 -24.88
C GLN A 28 6.33 18.71 -26.40
N ASP A 29 7.56 18.91 -26.84
CA ASP A 29 7.91 18.94 -28.24
C ASP A 29 7.89 17.56 -28.91
N GLU A 30 8.12 16.51 -28.14
CA GLU A 30 8.17 15.11 -28.59
C GLU A 30 7.41 14.15 -27.67
N PRO A 31 6.07 14.22 -27.61
CA PRO A 31 5.26 13.40 -26.70
C PRO A 31 5.41 11.90 -26.96
N SER A 32 5.69 11.51 -28.22
CA SER A 32 5.94 10.12 -28.61
C SER A 32 7.17 9.53 -27.93
N VAL A 33 8.23 10.33 -27.78
CA VAL A 33 9.45 9.90 -27.08
C VAL A 33 9.19 9.61 -25.62
N PHE A 34 8.37 10.45 -24.98
CA PHE A 34 7.99 10.22 -23.58
C PHE A 34 7.23 8.89 -23.40
N VAL A 35 6.29 8.60 -24.33
CA VAL A 35 5.54 7.33 -24.32
C VAL A 35 6.46 6.13 -24.48
N VAL A 36 7.32 6.17 -25.52
CA VAL A 36 8.27 5.10 -25.79
C VAL A 36 9.26 4.94 -24.61
N GLY A 37 9.69 6.04 -24.01
CA GLY A 37 10.55 6.04 -22.84
C GLY A 37 9.90 5.40 -21.61
N MET A 38 8.63 5.69 -21.36
CA MET A 38 7.89 5.06 -20.26
C MET A 38 7.67 3.56 -20.52
N MET A 39 7.38 3.16 -21.77
CA MET A 39 7.30 1.72 -22.13
C MET A 39 8.63 1.01 -21.95
N SER A 40 9.72 1.60 -22.42
CA SER A 40 11.05 1.01 -22.26
C SER A 40 11.45 0.89 -20.78
N SER A 41 11.06 1.87 -19.95
CA SER A 41 11.24 1.83 -18.50
C SER A 41 10.46 0.67 -17.86
N LEU A 42 9.21 0.44 -18.29
CA LEU A 42 8.40 -0.68 -17.81
C LEU A 42 8.99 -2.03 -18.23
N LEU A 43 9.43 -2.15 -19.47
CA LEU A 43 10.09 -3.36 -19.98
C LEU A 43 11.40 -3.63 -19.23
N ALA A 44 12.24 -2.61 -19.03
CA ALA A 44 13.48 -2.73 -18.29
C ALA A 44 13.24 -3.13 -16.83
N ALA A 45 12.24 -2.55 -16.18
CA ALA A 45 11.83 -2.92 -14.83
C ALA A 45 11.33 -4.36 -14.76
N GLY A 46 10.49 -4.79 -15.70
CA GLY A 46 10.00 -6.16 -15.81
C GLY A 46 11.14 -7.18 -16.04
N ALA A 47 12.06 -6.87 -16.95
CA ALA A 47 13.22 -7.70 -17.22
C ALA A 47 14.12 -7.82 -15.97
N TRP A 48 14.37 -6.72 -15.27
CA TRP A 48 15.14 -6.73 -14.02
C TRP A 48 14.48 -7.57 -12.92
N LEU A 49 13.15 -7.43 -12.75
CA LEU A 49 12.39 -8.23 -11.80
C LEU A 49 12.44 -9.72 -12.13
N LEU A 50 12.33 -10.08 -13.41
CA LEU A 50 12.44 -11.46 -13.87
C LEU A 50 13.82 -12.05 -13.56
N ILE A 51 14.88 -11.32 -13.91
CA ILE A 51 16.26 -11.72 -13.62
C ILE A 51 16.46 -11.89 -12.10
N SER A 52 16.08 -10.90 -11.32
CA SER A 52 16.23 -10.92 -9.86
C SER A 52 15.48 -12.10 -9.24
N THR A 53 14.27 -12.37 -9.70
CA THR A 53 13.46 -13.51 -9.21
C THR A 53 14.13 -14.85 -9.57
N THR A 54 14.70 -14.97 -10.77
CA THR A 54 15.40 -16.19 -11.20
C THR A 54 16.62 -16.48 -10.32
N PHE A 55 17.33 -15.44 -9.89
CA PHE A 55 18.47 -15.57 -8.97
C PHE A 55 18.08 -15.57 -7.48
N GLY A 56 16.79 -15.49 -7.16
CA GLY A 56 16.32 -15.45 -5.77
C GLY A 56 16.70 -14.17 -5.02
N LEU A 57 16.97 -13.07 -5.72
CA LEU A 57 17.35 -11.80 -5.12
C LEU A 57 16.08 -11.00 -4.75
N PRO A 58 15.93 -10.60 -3.48
CA PRO A 58 14.80 -9.74 -3.08
C PRO A 58 15.01 -8.32 -3.59
N VAL A 59 14.14 -7.87 -4.49
CA VAL A 59 14.16 -6.51 -5.06
C VAL A 59 12.80 -5.85 -4.89
N SER A 60 12.81 -4.52 -4.79
CA SER A 60 11.59 -3.71 -4.70
C SER A 60 11.13 -3.30 -6.11
N THR A 61 9.88 -3.60 -6.44
CA THR A 61 9.24 -3.17 -7.70
C THR A 61 9.21 -1.65 -7.83
N THR A 62 8.90 -0.93 -6.75
CA THR A 62 8.87 0.54 -6.74
C THR A 62 10.25 1.14 -7.00
N HIS A 63 11.31 0.64 -6.34
CA HIS A 63 12.69 1.11 -6.58
C HIS A 63 13.11 0.88 -8.03
N THR A 64 12.76 -0.28 -8.57
CA THR A 64 13.09 -0.66 -9.94
C THR A 64 12.43 0.29 -10.95
N ILE A 65 11.14 0.60 -10.77
CA ILE A 65 10.41 1.51 -11.66
C ILE A 65 10.94 2.93 -11.55
N ILE A 66 11.18 3.44 -10.35
CA ILE A 66 11.76 4.78 -10.14
C ILE A 66 13.13 4.88 -10.83
N GLY A 67 13.98 3.87 -10.65
CA GLY A 67 15.29 3.82 -11.29
C GLY A 67 15.21 3.74 -12.82
N ALA A 68 14.27 2.97 -13.37
CA ALA A 68 14.08 2.84 -14.80
C ALA A 68 13.60 4.15 -15.44
N ILE A 69 12.63 4.86 -14.81
CA ILE A 69 12.15 6.16 -15.29
C ILE A 69 13.24 7.22 -15.22
N ALA A 70 13.97 7.28 -14.10
CA ALA A 70 15.09 8.20 -13.96
C ALA A 70 16.19 7.92 -15.00
N GLY A 71 16.53 6.63 -15.19
CA GLY A 71 17.54 6.20 -16.16
C GLY A 71 17.17 6.58 -17.60
N PHE A 72 15.93 6.37 -17.99
CA PHE A 72 15.44 6.81 -19.29
C PHE A 72 15.62 8.32 -19.49
N SER A 73 15.18 9.11 -18.50
CA SER A 73 15.23 10.58 -18.61
C SER A 73 16.66 11.11 -18.63
N ILE A 74 17.56 10.52 -17.83
CA ILE A 74 18.99 10.86 -17.85
C ILE A 74 19.61 10.57 -19.21
N PHE A 75 19.27 9.42 -19.79
CA PHE A 75 19.81 9.02 -21.10
C PHE A 75 19.34 9.94 -22.22
N TYR A 76 18.07 10.35 -22.20
CA TYR A 76 17.48 11.13 -23.29
C TYR A 76 17.76 12.64 -23.17
N ILE A 77 17.55 13.24 -22.02
CA ILE A 77 17.69 14.69 -21.80
C ILE A 77 18.98 15.03 -21.06
N GLY A 78 19.38 14.17 -20.11
CA GLY A 78 20.54 14.39 -19.26
C GLY A 78 20.19 14.49 -17.77
N TRP A 79 21.23 14.66 -16.96
CA TRP A 79 21.17 14.58 -15.50
C TRP A 79 20.21 15.58 -14.83
N ALA A 80 20.05 16.76 -15.45
CA ALA A 80 19.18 17.82 -14.93
C ALA A 80 17.67 17.55 -15.10
N SER A 81 17.28 16.56 -15.90
CA SER A 81 15.88 16.22 -16.15
C SER A 81 15.19 15.54 -14.98
N VAL A 82 15.95 15.04 -14.02
CA VAL A 82 15.46 14.27 -12.88
C VAL A 82 15.31 15.16 -11.66
N SER A 83 14.19 15.04 -10.98
CA SER A 83 13.89 15.73 -9.73
C SER A 83 14.65 15.08 -8.55
N TRP A 84 15.92 15.36 -8.42
CA TRP A 84 16.79 14.77 -7.40
C TRP A 84 16.30 14.99 -5.98
N GLY A 85 15.70 16.15 -5.69
CA GLY A 85 15.11 16.43 -4.37
C GLY A 85 14.03 15.42 -3.99
N TYR A 86 13.19 15.03 -4.95
CA TYR A 86 12.18 13.99 -4.74
C TYR A 86 12.84 12.61 -4.52
N ILE A 87 13.80 12.23 -5.33
CA ILE A 87 14.51 10.93 -5.19
C ILE A 87 15.21 10.84 -3.84
N VAL A 88 15.87 11.89 -3.39
CA VAL A 88 16.50 11.94 -2.06
C VAL A 88 15.46 11.75 -0.95
N GLY A 89 14.31 12.44 -1.01
CA GLY A 89 13.21 12.26 -0.05
C GLY A 89 12.69 10.84 0.00
N VAL A 90 12.51 10.20 -1.17
CA VAL A 90 12.10 8.81 -1.28
C VAL A 90 13.17 7.87 -0.71
N THR A 91 14.44 8.12 -0.99
CA THR A 91 15.56 7.32 -0.46
C THR A 91 15.63 7.39 1.08
N PHE A 92 15.40 8.56 1.66
CA PHE A 92 15.28 8.69 3.12
C PHE A 92 14.11 7.86 3.67
N SER A 93 12.97 7.85 2.99
CA SER A 93 11.83 7.02 3.39
C SER A 93 12.19 5.53 3.37
N TRP A 94 13.01 5.08 2.43
CA TRP A 94 13.47 3.69 2.34
C TRP A 94 14.36 3.26 3.51
N LEU A 95 15.08 4.19 4.11
CA LEU A 95 15.88 3.95 5.31
C LEU A 95 15.05 4.00 6.59
N ILE A 96 14.16 4.99 6.71
CA ILE A 96 13.38 5.23 7.93
C ILE A 96 12.28 4.18 8.10
N THR A 97 11.59 3.81 7.02
CA THR A 97 10.44 2.90 7.09
C THR A 97 10.80 1.52 7.66
N PRO A 98 11.89 0.83 7.24
CA PRO A 98 12.26 -0.45 7.84
C PRO A 98 12.61 -0.34 9.32
N VAL A 99 13.24 0.76 9.74
CA VAL A 99 13.59 0.98 11.15
C VAL A 99 12.33 1.11 11.99
N ILE A 100 11.37 1.93 11.56
CA ILE A 100 10.08 2.09 12.25
C ILE A 100 9.33 0.75 12.27
N ALA A 101 9.29 0.04 11.15
CA ALA A 101 8.63 -1.26 11.05
C ALA A 101 9.27 -2.30 11.99
N ALA A 102 10.61 -2.34 12.07
CA ALA A 102 11.33 -3.22 12.97
C ALA A 102 11.04 -2.90 14.45
N LEU A 103 11.01 -1.62 14.82
CA LEU A 103 10.67 -1.19 16.17
C LEU A 103 9.23 -1.58 16.53
N LEU A 104 8.26 -1.29 15.67
CA LEU A 104 6.85 -1.63 15.91
C LEU A 104 6.63 -3.13 15.99
N SER A 105 7.21 -3.92 15.07
CA SER A 105 7.10 -5.37 15.10
C SER A 105 7.79 -5.98 16.32
N GLY A 106 8.94 -5.43 16.71
CA GLY A 106 9.63 -5.81 17.94
C GLY A 106 8.79 -5.55 19.18
N LEU A 107 8.17 -4.37 19.28
CA LEU A 107 7.26 -4.04 20.40
C LEU A 107 6.06 -4.99 20.45
N LEU A 108 5.44 -5.30 19.30
CA LEU A 108 4.34 -6.25 19.23
C LEU A 108 4.79 -7.66 19.64
N TYR A 109 5.95 -8.11 19.17
CA TYR A 109 6.51 -9.40 19.55
C TYR A 109 6.80 -9.49 21.06
N PHE A 110 7.48 -8.49 21.61
CA PHE A 110 7.75 -8.44 23.06
C PHE A 110 6.47 -8.40 23.90
N SER A 111 5.47 -7.64 23.43
CA SER A 111 4.14 -7.60 24.02
C SER A 111 3.49 -8.99 24.03
N ALA A 112 3.43 -9.66 22.88
CA ALA A 112 2.87 -11.01 22.76
C ALA A 112 3.63 -12.04 23.63
N LYS A 113 4.97 -11.97 23.60
CA LYS A 113 5.82 -12.82 24.43
C LYS A 113 5.57 -12.59 25.92
N ARG A 114 5.49 -11.34 26.36
CA ARG A 114 5.32 -10.98 27.77
C ARG A 114 3.94 -11.31 28.29
N PHE A 115 2.90 -10.97 27.53
CA PHE A 115 1.51 -11.07 28.01
C PHE A 115 0.84 -12.39 27.67
N VAL A 116 1.30 -13.13 26.66
CA VAL A 116 0.69 -14.39 26.23
C VAL A 116 1.61 -15.57 26.50
N LEU A 117 2.80 -15.61 25.88
CA LEU A 117 3.64 -16.79 25.89
C LEU A 117 4.27 -17.06 27.28
N ASN A 118 4.67 -16.02 28.00
CA ASN A 118 5.29 -16.11 29.32
C ASN A 118 4.29 -15.96 30.47
N ALA A 119 2.97 -16.01 30.21
CA ALA A 119 1.95 -15.98 31.25
C ALA A 119 1.93 -17.28 32.02
N LYS A 120 1.50 -17.27 33.30
CA LYS A 120 1.33 -18.49 34.12
C LYS A 120 0.33 -19.48 33.52
N ASP A 121 -0.72 -18.93 32.86
CA ASP A 121 -1.67 -19.69 32.05
C ASP A 121 -1.73 -19.06 30.65
N PRO A 122 -0.91 -19.56 29.70
CA PRO A 122 -0.86 -19.06 28.36
C PRO A 122 -2.19 -19.20 27.61
N ILE A 123 -3.03 -20.17 27.97
CA ILE A 123 -4.32 -20.40 27.30
C ILE A 123 -5.31 -19.32 27.70
N GLN A 124 -5.40 -19.00 28.97
CA GLN A 124 -6.28 -17.93 29.46
C GLN A 124 -5.78 -16.57 28.98
N ALA A 125 -4.48 -16.33 29.02
CA ALA A 125 -3.88 -15.13 28.48
C ALA A 125 -4.14 -14.99 26.98
N GLY A 126 -3.98 -16.06 26.19
CA GLY A 126 -4.30 -16.08 24.77
C GLY A 126 -5.76 -15.71 24.49
N ARG A 127 -6.71 -16.22 25.27
CA ARG A 127 -8.14 -15.84 25.15
C ARG A 127 -8.37 -14.35 25.34
N GLN A 128 -7.58 -13.70 26.19
CA GLN A 128 -7.75 -12.29 26.50
C GLN A 128 -7.03 -11.37 25.49
N TYR A 129 -5.80 -11.72 25.12
CA TYR A 129 -4.94 -10.82 24.33
C TYR A 129 -5.01 -11.06 22.83
N ILE A 130 -5.22 -12.29 22.33
CA ILE A 130 -5.31 -12.56 20.88
C ILE A 130 -6.41 -11.75 20.21
N PRO A 131 -7.63 -11.58 20.77
CA PRO A 131 -8.64 -10.72 20.18
C PRO A 131 -8.21 -9.26 20.04
N ILE A 132 -7.39 -8.77 20.99
CA ILE A 132 -6.86 -7.40 20.93
C ILE A 132 -5.92 -7.25 19.72
N TYR A 133 -5.00 -8.21 19.53
CA TYR A 133 -4.11 -8.22 18.37
C TYR A 133 -4.89 -8.36 17.06
N ALA A 134 -5.94 -9.19 17.02
CA ALA A 134 -6.82 -9.29 15.85
C ALA A 134 -7.53 -7.98 15.53
N GLY A 135 -7.98 -7.26 16.56
CA GLY A 135 -8.55 -5.92 16.41
C GLY A 135 -7.53 -4.91 15.86
N MET A 136 -6.30 -4.90 16.37
CA MET A 136 -5.24 -4.03 15.88
C MET A 136 -4.88 -4.30 14.40
N VAL A 137 -4.82 -5.58 14.02
CA VAL A 137 -4.60 -5.98 12.61
C VAL A 137 -5.77 -5.54 11.75
N GLY A 138 -7.01 -5.79 12.17
CA GLY A 138 -8.21 -5.34 11.46
C GLY A 138 -8.27 -3.83 11.28
N PHE A 139 -7.91 -3.08 12.32
CA PHE A 139 -7.80 -1.62 12.25
C PHE A 139 -6.79 -1.18 11.19
N SER A 140 -5.58 -1.72 11.25
CA SER A 140 -4.49 -1.33 10.35
C SER A 140 -4.84 -1.61 8.89
N ILE A 141 -5.39 -2.80 8.60
CA ILE A 141 -5.81 -3.18 7.25
C ILE A 141 -6.94 -2.27 6.76
N ALA A 142 -7.97 -2.07 7.58
CA ALA A 142 -9.09 -1.21 7.22
C ALA A 142 -8.65 0.24 6.98
N ALA A 143 -7.81 0.80 7.86
CA ALA A 143 -7.30 2.17 7.71
C ALA A 143 -6.50 2.35 6.41
N ILE A 144 -5.63 1.39 6.05
CA ILE A 144 -4.86 1.44 4.81
C ILE A 144 -5.78 1.29 3.59
N THR A 145 -6.70 0.32 3.61
CA THR A 145 -7.60 0.03 2.48
C THR A 145 -8.58 1.19 2.25
N LEU A 146 -9.16 1.73 3.31
CA LEU A 146 -10.08 2.86 3.22
C LEU A 146 -9.35 4.13 2.76
N ASN A 147 -8.17 4.42 3.29
CA ASN A 147 -7.40 5.60 2.90
C ASN A 147 -6.98 5.54 1.42
N LYS A 148 -6.51 4.38 0.94
CA LYS A 148 -6.09 4.22 -0.46
C LYS A 148 -7.27 4.01 -1.41
N GLY A 149 -8.27 3.22 -1.02
CA GLY A 149 -9.41 2.87 -1.85
C GLY A 149 -10.43 4.01 -2.00
N LEU A 150 -10.77 4.68 -0.90
CA LEU A 150 -11.79 5.73 -0.90
C LEU A 150 -11.28 7.05 -1.48
N LYS A 151 -9.98 7.35 -1.37
CA LYS A 151 -9.42 8.64 -1.80
C LYS A 151 -9.62 8.93 -3.30
N ASN A 152 -9.83 7.89 -4.10
CA ASN A 152 -9.93 7.96 -5.56
C ASN A 152 -11.36 7.68 -6.11
N THR A 153 -12.38 7.69 -5.24
CA THR A 153 -13.78 7.46 -5.61
C THR A 153 -14.64 8.61 -5.12
N ASP A 154 -15.85 8.76 -5.65
CA ASP A 154 -16.82 9.75 -5.17
C ASP A 154 -17.48 9.31 -3.84
N ILE A 155 -17.15 8.12 -3.35
CA ILE A 155 -17.66 7.57 -2.10
C ILE A 155 -17.33 8.45 -0.87
N PRO A 156 -16.14 9.10 -0.74
CA PRO A 156 -15.87 10.02 0.37
C PRO A 156 -16.89 11.14 0.48
N THR A 157 -17.29 11.74 -0.63
CA THR A 157 -18.27 12.84 -0.63
C THR A 157 -19.67 12.36 -0.25
N LEU A 158 -20.05 11.16 -0.69
CA LEU A 158 -21.31 10.53 -0.31
C LEU A 158 -21.33 10.15 1.18
N ILE A 159 -20.24 9.62 1.70
CA ILE A 159 -20.15 9.22 3.11
C ILE A 159 -20.10 10.46 4.02
N THR A 160 -19.30 11.48 3.70
CA THR A 160 -19.21 12.70 4.51
C THR A 160 -20.52 13.47 4.54
N THR A 161 -21.24 13.53 3.42
CA THR A 161 -22.59 14.14 3.37
C THR A 161 -23.64 13.30 4.12
N SER A 162 -23.54 11.97 4.09
CA SER A 162 -24.50 11.08 4.76
C SER A 162 -24.29 10.99 6.28
N ILE A 163 -23.07 11.18 6.77
CA ILE A 163 -22.71 11.06 8.21
C ILE A 163 -22.66 12.43 8.92
N GLY A 164 -23.10 13.51 8.27
CA GLY A 164 -23.22 14.82 8.92
C GLY A 164 -22.01 15.74 8.78
N GLY A 165 -21.22 15.60 7.70
CA GLY A 165 -20.16 16.57 7.34
C GLY A 165 -18.86 16.45 8.13
N TYR A 166 -18.61 15.31 8.76
CA TYR A 166 -17.32 15.05 9.42
C TYR A 166 -16.18 14.99 8.40
N ASP A 167 -14.99 15.42 8.84
CA ASP A 167 -13.78 15.36 8.04
C ASP A 167 -13.53 13.92 7.57
N LEU A 168 -13.11 13.75 6.31
CA LEU A 168 -12.83 12.44 5.69
C LEU A 168 -11.91 11.58 6.55
N ILE A 169 -10.92 12.20 7.18
CA ILE A 169 -9.97 11.50 8.05
C ILE A 169 -10.70 10.89 9.25
N VAL A 170 -11.56 11.64 9.92
CA VAL A 170 -12.35 11.16 11.06
C VAL A 170 -13.25 10.00 10.66
N THR A 171 -13.86 10.09 9.49
CA THR A 171 -14.73 9.04 8.95
C THR A 171 -13.95 7.75 8.66
N ILE A 172 -12.78 7.84 8.02
CA ILE A 172 -11.91 6.69 7.74
C ILE A 172 -11.47 6.01 9.04
N PHE A 173 -11.02 6.78 10.02
CA PHE A 173 -10.61 6.23 11.32
C PHE A 173 -11.78 5.63 12.10
N GLY A 174 -12.96 6.24 12.05
CA GLY A 174 -14.18 5.71 12.65
C GLY A 174 -14.59 4.35 12.05
N LEU A 175 -14.60 4.24 10.72
CA LEU A 175 -14.87 2.98 10.02
C LEU A 175 -13.81 1.92 10.31
N ALA A 176 -12.53 2.29 10.30
CA ALA A 176 -11.43 1.38 10.64
C ALA A 176 -11.56 0.86 12.08
N PHE A 177 -11.98 1.72 13.01
CA PHE A 177 -12.23 1.33 14.39
C PHE A 177 -13.44 0.38 14.51
N ALA A 178 -14.51 0.61 13.75
CA ALA A 178 -15.64 -0.31 13.69
C ALA A 178 -15.22 -1.70 13.19
N VAL A 179 -14.40 -1.78 12.14
CA VAL A 179 -13.81 -3.03 11.64
C VAL A 179 -12.94 -3.69 12.71
N ALA A 180 -12.16 -2.93 13.45
CA ALA A 180 -11.34 -3.44 14.57
C ALA A 180 -12.20 -4.10 15.65
N LEU A 181 -13.32 -3.48 16.02
CA LEU A 181 -14.26 -4.05 16.99
C LEU A 181 -14.92 -5.32 16.48
N ILE A 182 -15.27 -5.39 15.20
CA ILE A 182 -15.82 -6.59 14.57
C ILE A 182 -14.77 -7.72 14.60
N CYS A 183 -13.52 -7.45 14.19
CA CYS A 183 -12.43 -8.43 14.24
C CYS A 183 -12.15 -8.91 15.66
N TYR A 184 -12.17 -8.00 16.63
CA TYR A 184 -12.05 -8.32 18.05
C TYR A 184 -13.19 -9.26 18.51
N ALA A 185 -14.43 -8.90 18.21
CA ALA A 185 -15.61 -9.68 18.62
C ALA A 185 -15.62 -11.09 17.98
N ILE A 186 -15.37 -11.17 16.67
CA ILE A 186 -15.28 -12.46 15.95
C ILE A 186 -14.17 -13.32 16.54
N SER A 187 -12.98 -12.76 16.73
CA SER A 187 -11.85 -13.48 17.32
C SER A 187 -12.17 -13.99 18.72
N ARG A 188 -12.84 -13.19 19.53
CA ARG A 188 -13.24 -13.57 20.89
C ARG A 188 -14.27 -14.71 20.90
N ILE A 189 -15.27 -14.65 20.02
CA ILE A 189 -16.30 -15.69 19.87
C ILE A 189 -15.64 -17.00 19.39
N LEU A 190 -14.84 -16.95 18.35
CA LEU A 190 -14.16 -18.11 17.79
C LEU A 190 -13.24 -18.77 18.84
N LEU A 191 -12.46 -17.99 19.56
CA LEU A 191 -11.58 -18.51 20.61
C LEU A 191 -12.35 -19.10 21.79
N SER A 192 -13.49 -18.54 22.18
CA SER A 192 -14.32 -19.08 23.26
C SER A 192 -14.90 -20.44 22.88
N HIS A 193 -15.40 -20.60 21.66
CA HIS A 193 -15.94 -21.86 21.17
C HIS A 193 -14.85 -22.94 20.95
N TYR A 194 -13.70 -22.56 20.40
CA TYR A 194 -12.65 -23.51 20.05
C TYR A 194 -11.91 -24.05 21.28
N VAL A 195 -11.69 -23.22 22.30
CA VAL A 195 -11.00 -23.65 23.53
C VAL A 195 -11.90 -24.48 24.41
N SER A 196 -13.22 -24.27 24.34
CA SER A 196 -14.19 -25.09 25.09
C SER A 196 -14.30 -26.53 24.60
N LYS A 197 -13.87 -26.82 23.36
CA LYS A 197 -14.12 -28.09 22.68
C LYS A 197 -12.86 -28.95 22.48
N SER A 198 -11.67 -28.51 22.91
CA SER A 198 -10.40 -29.19 22.65
C SER A 198 -9.75 -29.61 23.94
N ASP A 199 -9.53 -30.92 24.12
CA ASP A 199 -8.79 -31.53 25.25
C ASP A 199 -7.29 -31.18 25.25
N ASN A 200 -6.76 -30.68 24.12
CA ASN A 200 -5.36 -30.25 24.00
C ASN A 200 -5.25 -28.93 23.23
N PRO A 201 -5.43 -27.78 23.87
CA PRO A 201 -5.47 -26.48 23.19
C PRO A 201 -4.07 -26.07 22.76
N ASN A 202 -3.74 -26.31 21.49
CA ASN A 202 -2.53 -25.80 20.86
C ASN A 202 -2.67 -24.30 20.57
N ILE A 203 -2.03 -23.45 21.39
CA ILE A 203 -2.03 -21.99 21.25
C ILE A 203 -1.36 -21.55 19.95
N GLU A 204 -0.30 -22.23 19.54
CA GLU A 204 0.42 -21.94 18.30
C GLU A 204 -0.48 -22.07 17.07
N GLY A 205 -1.33 -23.12 17.02
CA GLY A 205 -2.32 -23.30 15.95
C GLY A 205 -3.35 -22.16 15.87
N LYS A 206 -3.63 -21.46 16.98
CA LYS A 206 -4.55 -20.31 17.00
C LYS A 206 -3.90 -19.03 16.47
N PHE A 207 -2.62 -18.85 16.77
CA PHE A 207 -1.82 -17.80 16.13
C PHE A 207 -1.64 -18.08 14.64
N ALA A 208 -1.57 -19.35 14.19
CA ALA A 208 -1.46 -19.69 12.78
C ALA A 208 -2.63 -19.13 11.94
N VAL A 209 -3.87 -19.20 12.44
CA VAL A 209 -5.03 -18.60 11.75
C VAL A 209 -4.87 -17.09 11.60
N LEU A 210 -4.41 -16.40 12.65
CA LEU A 210 -4.13 -14.97 12.60
C LEU A 210 -2.97 -14.66 11.63
N MET A 211 -1.94 -15.50 11.60
CA MET A 211 -0.83 -15.38 10.65
C MET A 211 -1.29 -15.54 9.19
N ILE A 212 -2.15 -16.53 8.90
CA ILE A 212 -2.70 -16.72 7.54
C ILE A 212 -3.51 -15.49 7.14
N PHE A 213 -4.37 -14.98 8.02
CA PHE A 213 -5.16 -13.79 7.74
C PHE A 213 -4.28 -12.56 7.47
N THR A 214 -3.25 -12.32 8.29
CA THR A 214 -2.30 -11.23 8.07
C THR A 214 -1.48 -11.42 6.80
N ALA A 215 -1.04 -12.63 6.49
CA ALA A 215 -0.30 -12.95 5.27
C ALA A 215 -1.16 -12.67 4.01
N CYS A 216 -2.41 -13.10 4.00
CA CYS A 216 -3.34 -12.80 2.91
C CYS A 216 -3.57 -11.29 2.75
N SER A 217 -3.69 -10.58 3.86
CA SER A 217 -3.91 -9.13 3.85
C SER A 217 -2.68 -8.37 3.36
N ILE A 218 -1.48 -8.80 3.74
CA ILE A 218 -0.22 -8.24 3.25
C ILE A 218 -0.06 -8.54 1.76
N ALA A 219 -0.37 -9.76 1.31
CA ALA A 219 -0.31 -10.13 -0.10
C ALA A 219 -1.27 -9.27 -0.94
N PHE A 220 -2.49 -9.02 -0.45
CA PHE A 220 -3.45 -8.14 -1.10
C PHE A 220 -2.95 -6.69 -1.16
N ALA A 221 -2.43 -6.15 -0.06
CA ALA A 221 -1.90 -4.79 -0.01
C ALA A 221 -0.68 -4.62 -0.92
N HIS A 222 0.20 -5.62 -0.98
CA HIS A 222 1.38 -5.65 -1.84
C HIS A 222 0.97 -5.71 -3.32
N GLY A 223 0.10 -6.65 -3.69
CA GLY A 223 -0.41 -6.75 -5.05
C GLY A 223 -1.13 -5.48 -5.52
N SER A 224 -1.93 -4.86 -4.66
CA SER A 224 -2.57 -3.57 -4.96
C SER A 224 -1.56 -2.45 -5.22
N ASN A 225 -0.45 -2.42 -4.48
CA ASN A 225 0.62 -1.45 -4.71
C ASN A 225 1.35 -1.69 -6.03
N ASP A 226 1.62 -2.95 -6.37
CA ASP A 226 2.31 -3.30 -7.63
C ASP A 226 1.44 -3.02 -8.85
N VAL A 227 0.13 -3.31 -8.77
CA VAL A 227 -0.83 -2.91 -9.82
C VAL A 227 -0.86 -1.39 -9.98
N ALA A 228 -0.86 -0.62 -8.88
CA ALA A 228 -0.84 0.84 -8.95
C ALA A 228 0.42 1.37 -9.65
N ASN A 229 1.59 0.77 -9.39
CA ASN A 229 2.84 1.12 -10.07
C ASN A 229 2.79 0.81 -11.57
N ALA A 230 2.29 -0.38 -11.95
CA ALA A 230 2.15 -0.76 -13.36
C ALA A 230 1.15 0.13 -14.10
N VAL A 231 0.01 0.43 -13.49
CA VAL A 231 -1.03 1.30 -14.06
C VAL A 231 -0.52 2.73 -14.21
N ALA A 232 0.24 3.26 -13.26
CA ALA A 232 0.79 4.62 -13.34
C ALA A 232 1.65 4.82 -14.59
N VAL A 233 2.39 3.81 -15.00
CA VAL A 233 3.22 3.83 -16.21
C VAL A 233 2.39 3.55 -17.47
N SER A 234 1.48 2.58 -17.44
CA SER A 234 0.63 2.20 -18.59
C SER A 234 -0.39 3.27 -18.96
N TYR A 235 -0.89 4.02 -17.97
CA TYR A 235 -1.91 5.06 -18.18
C TYR A 235 -1.42 6.21 -19.08
N THR A 236 -0.12 6.37 -19.24
CA THR A 236 0.50 7.32 -20.18
C THR A 236 0.06 7.05 -21.62
N HIS A 237 -0.18 5.77 -21.96
CA HIS A 237 -0.62 5.37 -23.28
C HIS A 237 -2.08 5.69 -23.58
N LEU A 238 -2.92 5.59 -22.54
CA LEU A 238 -4.37 5.68 -22.68
C LEU A 238 -4.89 7.12 -22.63
N THR A 239 -4.11 8.04 -22.07
CA THR A 239 -4.55 9.42 -21.78
C THR A 239 -3.84 10.52 -22.54
N LEU A 240 -2.86 10.18 -23.39
CA LEU A 240 -2.40 11.16 -24.38
C LEU A 240 -3.60 11.48 -25.28
N PRO A 241 -4.06 12.75 -25.33
CA PRO A 241 -5.10 13.12 -26.26
C PRO A 241 -4.60 12.77 -27.65
N THR A 242 -5.28 11.84 -28.30
CA THR A 242 -5.21 11.66 -29.74
C THR A 242 -5.81 12.93 -30.38
N LYS A 243 -5.14 14.07 -30.26
CA LYS A 243 -5.40 15.17 -31.15
C LYS A 243 -4.97 14.65 -32.50
N PRO A 244 -5.88 14.59 -33.51
CA PRO A 244 -5.45 14.31 -34.85
C PRO A 244 -4.44 15.41 -35.20
N PHE A 245 -3.26 14.98 -35.61
CA PHE A 245 -2.30 15.87 -36.22
C PHE A 245 -2.98 16.46 -37.48
N VAL A 246 -3.37 17.69 -37.42
CA VAL A 246 -3.73 18.50 -38.61
C VAL A 246 -2.51 19.30 -38.97
#